data_d641e23e7fd3f80db02c997672d041cf
#
_entry.id   d641e23e7fd3f80db02c997672d041cf
#
_cell.length_a   1.000
_cell.length_b   1.000
_cell.length_c   1.000
_cell.angle_alpha   90.00
_cell.angle_beta   90.00
_cell.angle_gamma   90.00
#
_symmetry.space_group_name_H-M   'P 1'
#
loop_
_entity.id
_entity.type
_entity.pdbx_description
1 polymer ?
#
loop_
_entity_poly.entity_id
_entity_poly.type
_entity_poly.pdbx_seq_one_letter_code
_entity_poly.pdbx_strand_id
1 'polypeptide(L)'
;MAAAFAVKAYIEATGKGSVTLFGCPAEEGGGGKVFMARDGVFDGIESIVSWHPEAMNMVRTRPALANVKVDYFFEGIAAHAGAAPHRGRSALDALELMNIGCNFLREHMELTSRIHYAILDGGGTAPNQVQSHAAVRYMIRAVDSEGVRDLHARVDRIAQGAAMMTDTTVTSRVTSAYSSLVTIPTLQATANETLHDIPVPQATQEELAFARELQKTFPLTKEQEKLPPYADVAKEPDPPVAHGGSTDTADVSWVVPTVQLHIGSSVVGTPGHSWQSVANNRGSFAKKSMLFAGKVVAGTLMRLIDDPSLIEQAKAEHTEKTGGCYICPIPNDLLPDTPENLGKHKM
;
A
#
# COMPACT_ATOMS: atom_id res chain seq x y z
N MET A 1 -10.96 -13.32 10.88
CA MET A 1 -12.07 -14.06 11.52
C MET A 1 -11.59 -15.13 12.51
N ALA A 2 -10.73 -16.11 12.13
CA ALA A 2 -10.27 -17.15 13.08
C ALA A 2 -9.68 -16.56 14.37
N ALA A 3 -8.81 -15.57 14.26
CA ALA A 3 -8.24 -14.86 15.42
C ALA A 3 -9.32 -14.22 16.32
N ALA A 4 -10.29 -13.54 15.72
CA ALA A 4 -11.36 -12.87 16.49
C ALA A 4 -12.21 -13.89 17.29
N PHE A 5 -12.52 -15.05 16.71
CA PHE A 5 -13.22 -16.12 17.44
C PHE A 5 -12.38 -16.69 18.57
N ALA A 6 -11.08 -16.89 18.36
CA ALA A 6 -10.18 -17.41 19.41
C ALA A 6 -10.06 -16.40 20.58
N VAL A 7 -9.85 -15.11 20.26
CA VAL A 7 -9.76 -14.06 21.29
C VAL A 7 -11.10 -13.87 22.00
N LYS A 8 -12.23 -13.93 21.26
CA LYS A 8 -13.57 -13.89 21.89
C LYS A 8 -13.75 -14.99 22.94
N ALA A 9 -13.41 -16.23 22.58
CA ALA A 9 -13.50 -17.36 23.53
C ALA A 9 -12.57 -17.16 24.74
N TYR A 10 -11.39 -16.59 24.53
CA TYR A 10 -10.46 -16.24 25.61
C TYR A 10 -11.03 -15.18 26.56
N ILE A 11 -11.62 -14.11 26.01
CA ILE A 11 -12.27 -13.06 26.76
C ILE A 11 -13.45 -13.62 27.59
N GLU A 12 -14.27 -14.49 27.00
CA GLU A 12 -15.39 -15.16 27.70
C GLU A 12 -14.91 -16.03 28.87
N ALA A 13 -13.74 -16.67 28.71
CA ALA A 13 -13.17 -17.51 29.77
C ALA A 13 -12.47 -16.72 30.88
N THR A 14 -11.87 -15.58 30.58
CA THR A 14 -11.08 -14.78 31.52
C THR A 14 -11.82 -13.59 32.10
N GLY A 15 -12.86 -13.11 31.41
CA GLY A 15 -13.58 -11.88 31.77
C GLY A 15 -12.78 -10.59 31.52
N LYS A 16 -11.70 -10.64 30.72
CA LYS A 16 -10.78 -9.52 30.48
C LYS A 16 -10.78 -9.07 29.04
N GLY A 17 -10.71 -7.76 28.82
CA GLY A 17 -10.51 -7.13 27.52
C GLY A 17 -11.73 -7.12 26.61
N SER A 18 -11.54 -6.67 25.40
CA SER A 18 -12.52 -6.68 24.31
C SER A 18 -11.81 -6.91 22.97
N VAL A 19 -12.54 -7.38 21.97
CA VAL A 19 -12.01 -7.55 20.61
C VAL A 19 -13.00 -7.04 19.56
N THR A 20 -12.49 -6.26 18.62
CA THR A 20 -13.25 -5.78 17.47
C THR A 20 -12.59 -6.29 16.19
N LEU A 21 -13.39 -6.82 15.27
CA LEU A 21 -12.95 -7.22 13.93
C LEU A 21 -13.39 -6.18 12.91
N PHE A 22 -12.43 -5.55 12.25
CA PHE A 22 -12.70 -4.60 11.16
C PHE A 22 -12.67 -5.31 9.80
N GLY A 23 -13.71 -5.15 9.01
CA GLY A 23 -13.74 -5.50 7.59
C GLY A 23 -13.22 -4.33 6.77
N CYS A 24 -12.05 -4.46 6.16
CA CYS A 24 -11.37 -3.37 5.46
C CYS A 24 -11.34 -3.64 3.95
N PRO A 25 -12.22 -3.02 3.15
CA PRO A 25 -12.27 -3.22 1.71
C PRO A 25 -11.21 -2.40 0.96
N ALA A 26 -10.99 -2.75 -0.32
CA ALA A 26 -10.28 -1.93 -1.32
C ALA A 26 -8.82 -1.60 -0.98
N GLU A 27 -8.08 -2.53 -0.33
CA GLU A 27 -6.65 -2.33 -0.04
C GLU A 27 -5.82 -2.12 -1.31
N GLU A 28 -6.08 -2.90 -2.36
CA GLU A 28 -5.30 -2.98 -3.62
C GLU A 28 -5.45 -1.76 -4.55
N GLY A 29 -5.80 -0.60 -4.02
CA GLY A 29 -5.80 0.63 -4.80
C GLY A 29 -6.88 1.65 -4.47
N GLY A 30 -7.92 1.26 -3.75
CA GLY A 30 -8.98 2.17 -3.30
C GLY A 30 -8.70 2.84 -1.96
N GLY A 31 -7.79 2.27 -1.14
CA GLY A 31 -7.40 2.86 0.14
C GLY A 31 -8.51 2.92 1.17
N GLY A 32 -9.32 1.86 1.29
CA GLY A 32 -10.49 1.85 2.19
C GLY A 32 -10.17 2.21 3.62
N LYS A 33 -9.01 1.79 4.16
CA LYS A 33 -8.59 2.11 5.53
C LYS A 33 -8.25 3.59 5.72
N VAL A 34 -7.84 4.31 4.67
CA VAL A 34 -7.60 5.76 4.75
C VAL A 34 -8.91 6.49 5.03
N PHE A 35 -9.99 6.12 4.33
CA PHE A 35 -11.33 6.66 4.58
C PHE A 35 -11.82 6.29 5.98
N MET A 36 -11.63 5.02 6.40
CA MET A 36 -11.99 4.57 7.74
C MET A 36 -11.25 5.35 8.83
N ALA A 37 -9.94 5.61 8.66
CA ALA A 37 -9.13 6.39 9.59
C ALA A 37 -9.59 7.86 9.62
N ARG A 38 -9.84 8.46 8.46
CA ARG A 38 -10.38 9.82 8.34
C ARG A 38 -11.71 9.99 9.07
N ASP A 39 -12.57 9.01 8.94
CA ASP A 39 -13.95 9.06 9.45
C ASP A 39 -14.08 8.52 10.90
N GLY A 40 -12.94 8.31 11.61
CA GLY A 40 -12.91 7.96 13.03
C GLY A 40 -13.36 6.53 13.35
N VAL A 41 -13.37 5.60 12.37
CA VAL A 41 -13.85 4.21 12.58
C VAL A 41 -13.01 3.45 13.62
N PHE A 42 -11.77 3.87 13.85
CA PHE A 42 -10.85 3.24 14.80
C PHE A 42 -10.81 3.94 16.16
N ASP A 43 -11.65 4.93 16.40
CA ASP A 43 -11.68 5.65 17.67
C ASP A 43 -12.00 4.72 18.84
N GLY A 44 -11.26 4.90 19.94
CA GLY A 44 -11.41 4.09 21.15
C GLY A 44 -10.75 2.70 21.07
N ILE A 45 -10.08 2.36 19.96
CA ILE A 45 -9.27 1.15 19.85
C ILE A 45 -7.87 1.40 20.43
N GLU A 46 -7.39 0.49 21.28
CA GLU A 46 -6.14 0.66 21.99
C GLU A 46 -4.92 0.14 21.23
N SER A 47 -5.10 -0.95 20.45
CA SER A 47 -4.06 -1.53 19.60
C SER A 47 -4.66 -2.34 18.46
N ILE A 48 -3.95 -2.45 17.35
CA ILE A 48 -4.36 -3.23 16.17
C ILE A 48 -3.25 -4.21 15.79
N VAL A 49 -3.66 -5.46 15.55
CA VAL A 49 -2.82 -6.51 14.99
C VAL A 49 -3.38 -6.90 13.63
N SER A 50 -2.58 -6.72 12.58
CA SER A 50 -2.92 -7.13 11.23
C SER A 50 -1.90 -8.11 10.66
N TRP A 51 -2.19 -8.73 9.52
CA TRP A 51 -1.23 -9.59 8.84
C TRP A 51 -1.33 -9.44 7.32
N HIS A 52 -0.22 -9.74 6.65
CA HIS A 52 -0.10 -9.73 5.19
C HIS A 52 0.49 -11.07 4.71
N PRO A 53 -0.02 -11.69 3.63
CA PRO A 53 0.58 -12.87 3.02
C PRO A 53 1.93 -12.52 2.37
N GLU A 54 2.96 -13.30 2.68
CA GLU A 54 4.33 -13.11 2.19
C GLU A 54 5.01 -14.44 1.89
N ALA A 55 6.27 -14.38 1.44
CA ALA A 55 7.09 -15.58 1.25
C ALA A 55 7.73 -16.09 2.54
N MET A 56 7.84 -15.25 3.58
CA MET A 56 8.48 -15.57 4.86
C MET A 56 7.59 -15.20 6.04
N ASN A 57 7.78 -15.87 7.18
CA ASN A 57 7.14 -15.49 8.43
C ASN A 57 8.03 -14.49 9.16
N MET A 58 7.53 -13.29 9.42
CA MET A 58 8.26 -12.24 10.15
C MET A 58 7.30 -11.17 10.69
N VAL A 59 7.76 -10.40 11.63
CA VAL A 59 7.09 -9.14 12.02
C VAL A 59 7.65 -8.02 11.15
N ARG A 60 6.78 -7.22 10.56
CA ARG A 60 7.20 -6.07 9.77
C ARG A 60 7.83 -5.01 10.67
N THR A 61 9.11 -4.73 10.48
CA THR A 61 9.88 -3.73 11.26
C THR A 61 10.22 -2.48 10.45
N ARG A 62 10.15 -2.56 9.13
CA ARG A 62 10.41 -1.43 8.23
C ARG A 62 9.13 -0.64 7.93
N PRO A 63 9.22 0.71 7.81
CA PRO A 63 8.10 1.51 7.36
C PRO A 63 7.74 1.19 5.90
N ALA A 64 6.45 1.34 5.56
CA ALA A 64 6.00 1.44 4.17
C ALA A 64 6.19 2.87 3.67
N LEU A 65 6.40 3.03 2.36
CA LEU A 65 6.48 4.35 1.75
C LEU A 65 5.10 5.04 1.76
N ALA A 66 5.12 6.35 2.02
CA ALA A 66 3.97 7.20 1.71
C ALA A 66 3.82 7.34 0.19
N ASN A 67 2.59 7.58 -0.28
CA ASN A 67 2.36 7.87 -1.69
C ASN A 67 1.16 8.80 -1.92
N VAL A 68 1.10 9.36 -3.14
CA VAL A 68 -0.10 9.99 -3.69
C VAL A 68 -0.27 9.58 -5.14
N LYS A 69 -1.50 9.34 -5.55
CA LYS A 69 -1.91 9.06 -6.93
C LYS A 69 -2.75 10.23 -7.44
N VAL A 70 -2.31 10.84 -8.54
CA VAL A 70 -2.90 12.06 -9.09
C VAL A 70 -3.15 11.89 -10.57
N ASP A 71 -4.34 12.24 -11.02
CA ASP A 71 -4.68 12.36 -12.43
C ASP A 71 -4.55 13.82 -12.86
N TYR A 72 -3.85 14.07 -13.97
CA TYR A 72 -3.73 15.37 -14.62
C TYR A 72 -4.49 15.33 -15.93
N PHE A 73 -5.32 16.35 -16.15
CA PHE A 73 -6.15 16.52 -17.34
C PHE A 73 -5.73 17.79 -18.04
N PHE A 74 -5.29 17.65 -19.29
CA PHE A 74 -4.93 18.78 -20.16
C PHE A 74 -6.04 19.05 -21.14
N GLU A 75 -6.38 20.33 -21.31
CA GLU A 75 -7.37 20.81 -22.28
C GLU A 75 -6.73 21.81 -23.24
N GLY A 76 -6.93 21.60 -24.52
CA GLY A 76 -6.38 22.37 -25.61
C GLY A 76 -7.44 22.75 -26.65
N ILE A 77 -7.03 22.98 -27.89
CA ILE A 77 -7.90 23.39 -29.00
C ILE A 77 -7.67 22.44 -30.19
N ALA A 78 -8.74 21.76 -30.63
CA ALA A 78 -8.68 20.90 -31.81
C ALA A 78 -8.47 21.73 -33.11
N ALA A 79 -7.68 21.17 -34.01
CA ALA A 79 -7.51 21.70 -35.36
C ALA A 79 -7.09 20.59 -36.32
N HIS A 80 -7.27 20.82 -37.63
CA HIS A 80 -6.71 19.92 -38.64
C HIS A 80 -5.19 20.14 -38.72
N ALA A 81 -4.42 19.15 -38.30
CA ALA A 81 -2.96 19.27 -38.12
C ALA A 81 -2.22 19.55 -39.46
N GLY A 82 -2.73 19.11 -40.60
CA GLY A 82 -2.12 19.38 -41.91
C GLY A 82 -2.61 20.71 -42.54
N ALA A 83 -3.86 21.11 -42.28
CA ALA A 83 -4.45 22.28 -42.96
C ALA A 83 -4.35 23.59 -42.15
N ALA A 84 -4.52 23.51 -40.83
CA ALA A 84 -4.56 24.67 -39.96
C ALA A 84 -3.97 24.43 -38.58
N PRO A 85 -2.75 23.87 -38.44
CA PRO A 85 -2.13 23.55 -37.15
C PRO A 85 -2.00 24.77 -36.23
N HIS A 86 -1.78 25.94 -36.78
CA HIS A 86 -1.67 27.21 -36.06
C HIS A 86 -2.91 27.60 -35.26
N ARG A 87 -4.07 27.02 -35.56
CA ARG A 87 -5.33 27.20 -34.81
C ARG A 87 -5.50 26.25 -33.65
N GLY A 88 -4.68 25.20 -33.59
CA GLY A 88 -4.72 24.18 -32.53
C GLY A 88 -3.84 24.51 -31.32
N ARG A 89 -4.15 23.89 -30.22
CA ARG A 89 -3.31 23.82 -29.01
C ARG A 89 -3.35 22.34 -28.54
N SER A 90 -2.20 21.68 -28.61
CA SER A 90 -2.16 20.24 -28.34
C SER A 90 -2.08 19.95 -26.86
N ALA A 91 -3.11 19.35 -26.32
CA ALA A 91 -3.11 18.81 -24.96
C ALA A 91 -2.13 17.62 -24.80
N LEU A 92 -1.93 16.84 -25.88
CA LEU A 92 -0.95 15.74 -25.88
C LEU A 92 0.48 16.28 -25.78
N ASP A 93 0.84 17.35 -26.49
CA ASP A 93 2.16 17.97 -26.38
C ASP A 93 2.43 18.49 -24.96
N ALA A 94 1.40 19.07 -24.31
CA ALA A 94 1.50 19.48 -22.91
C ALA A 94 1.77 18.28 -21.97
N LEU A 95 1.06 17.18 -22.18
CA LEU A 95 1.25 15.93 -21.42
C LEU A 95 2.67 15.37 -21.63
N GLU A 96 3.17 15.35 -22.85
CA GLU A 96 4.53 14.88 -23.16
C GLU A 96 5.59 15.78 -22.51
N LEU A 97 5.43 17.10 -22.57
CA LEU A 97 6.32 18.05 -21.89
C LEU A 97 6.31 17.87 -20.37
N MET A 98 5.14 17.61 -19.76
CA MET A 98 5.06 17.27 -18.35
C MET A 98 5.85 16.00 -18.04
N ASN A 99 5.72 14.93 -18.85
CA ASN A 99 6.45 13.68 -18.66
C ASN A 99 7.97 13.89 -18.76
N ILE A 100 8.42 14.70 -19.72
CA ILE A 100 9.85 15.07 -19.88
C ILE A 100 10.33 15.85 -18.65
N GLY A 101 9.57 16.87 -18.22
CA GLY A 101 9.88 17.66 -17.03
C GLY A 101 10.01 16.79 -15.76
N CYS A 102 9.09 15.84 -15.57
CA CYS A 102 9.18 14.88 -14.47
C CYS A 102 10.37 13.93 -14.60
N ASN A 103 10.80 13.58 -15.81
CA ASN A 103 12.02 12.79 -16.00
C ASN A 103 13.28 13.56 -15.57
N PHE A 104 13.35 14.88 -15.81
CA PHE A 104 14.42 15.70 -15.28
C PHE A 104 14.34 15.87 -13.75
N LEU A 105 13.14 15.96 -13.19
CA LEU A 105 12.96 16.02 -11.74
C LEU A 105 13.56 14.79 -11.02
N ARG A 106 13.58 13.61 -11.66
CA ARG A 106 14.16 12.39 -11.06
C ARG A 106 15.63 12.51 -10.68
N GLU A 107 16.39 13.38 -11.36
CA GLU A 107 17.78 13.68 -11.01
C GLU A 107 17.90 14.46 -9.69
N HIS A 108 16.84 15.15 -9.27
CA HIS A 108 16.83 16.12 -8.18
C HIS A 108 15.85 15.76 -7.07
N MET A 109 15.63 14.47 -6.83
CA MET A 109 14.82 13.95 -5.74
C MET A 109 15.62 12.92 -4.91
N GLU A 110 15.17 12.63 -3.71
CA GLU A 110 15.79 11.63 -2.84
C GLU A 110 15.82 10.25 -3.52
N LEU A 111 16.91 9.50 -3.33
CA LEU A 111 17.12 8.17 -3.94
C LEU A 111 16.03 7.15 -3.56
N THR A 112 15.40 7.32 -2.42
CA THR A 112 14.30 6.48 -1.91
C THR A 112 12.96 6.84 -2.52
N SER A 113 12.85 8.03 -3.14
CA SER A 113 11.63 8.50 -3.79
C SER A 113 11.42 7.88 -5.16
N ARG A 114 10.17 7.83 -5.61
CA ARG A 114 9.81 7.32 -6.95
C ARG A 114 8.69 8.13 -7.55
N ILE A 115 8.78 8.35 -8.87
CA ILE A 115 7.70 8.93 -9.68
C ILE A 115 7.43 7.96 -10.83
N HIS A 116 6.19 7.51 -10.94
CA HIS A 116 5.70 6.65 -12.02
C HIS A 116 4.55 7.36 -12.73
N TYR A 117 4.35 7.09 -14.02
CA TYR A 117 3.17 7.58 -14.71
C TYR A 117 2.62 6.57 -15.72
N ALA A 118 1.36 6.73 -16.06
CA ALA A 118 0.69 6.02 -17.13
C ALA A 118 -0.23 6.99 -17.86
N ILE A 119 -0.18 7.00 -19.20
CA ILE A 119 -1.10 7.80 -20.01
C ILE A 119 -2.49 7.13 -19.93
N LEU A 120 -3.49 7.90 -19.53
CA LEU A 120 -4.89 7.46 -19.45
C LEU A 120 -5.61 7.71 -20.77
N ASP A 121 -5.33 8.86 -21.40
CA ASP A 121 -5.91 9.29 -22.68
C ASP A 121 -4.89 10.13 -23.46
N GLY A 122 -4.65 9.79 -24.71
CA GLY A 122 -3.78 10.54 -25.62
C GLY A 122 -4.54 11.49 -26.56
N GLY A 123 -5.85 11.71 -26.35
CA GLY A 123 -6.65 12.62 -27.19
C GLY A 123 -7.14 12.00 -28.50
N GLY A 124 -7.18 10.67 -28.60
CA GLY A 124 -7.65 9.94 -29.78
C GLY A 124 -6.52 9.31 -30.61
N THR A 125 -6.87 8.71 -31.74
CA THR A 125 -5.95 7.90 -32.58
C THR A 125 -5.68 8.51 -33.95
N ALA A 126 -6.28 9.65 -34.30
CA ALA A 126 -6.14 10.31 -35.59
C ALA A 126 -4.92 11.27 -35.58
N PRO A 127 -3.78 10.95 -36.24
CA PRO A 127 -2.57 11.75 -36.18
C PRO A 127 -2.67 13.08 -36.95
N ASN A 128 -3.70 13.24 -37.75
CA ASN A 128 -3.98 14.47 -38.51
C ASN A 128 -4.92 15.45 -37.78
N GLN A 129 -5.18 15.20 -36.51
CA GLN A 129 -5.93 16.10 -35.62
C GLN A 129 -5.03 16.57 -34.49
N VAL A 130 -5.05 17.86 -34.17
CA VAL A 130 -4.47 18.40 -32.92
C VAL A 130 -5.36 17.96 -31.76
N GLN A 131 -4.79 17.32 -30.77
CA GLN A 131 -5.52 16.74 -29.63
C GLN A 131 -6.02 17.85 -28.69
N SER A 132 -7.34 17.94 -28.50
CA SER A 132 -7.94 18.95 -27.61
C SER A 132 -7.99 18.53 -26.15
N HIS A 133 -7.75 17.26 -25.83
CA HIS A 133 -7.70 16.74 -24.47
C HIS A 133 -6.62 15.65 -24.36
N ALA A 134 -6.04 15.50 -23.19
CA ALA A 134 -5.16 14.39 -22.84
C ALA A 134 -5.15 14.20 -21.32
N ALA A 135 -4.92 12.98 -20.85
CA ALA A 135 -4.89 12.68 -19.44
C ALA A 135 -3.76 11.71 -19.06
N VAL A 136 -3.12 11.96 -17.93
CA VAL A 136 -2.03 11.13 -17.40
C VAL A 136 -2.19 10.94 -15.90
N ARG A 137 -1.95 9.74 -15.42
CA ARG A 137 -1.92 9.38 -14.00
C ARG A 137 -0.50 9.31 -13.50
N TYR A 138 -0.23 9.99 -12.41
CA TYR A 138 1.04 9.91 -11.68
C TYR A 138 0.89 9.17 -10.37
N MET A 139 1.92 8.42 -9.99
CA MET A 139 2.11 7.90 -8.64
C MET A 139 3.45 8.40 -8.12
N ILE A 140 3.41 9.14 -7.01
CA ILE A 140 4.54 9.77 -6.35
C ILE A 140 4.73 9.08 -5.01
N ARG A 141 5.96 8.66 -4.69
CA ARG A 141 6.32 7.96 -3.46
C ARG A 141 7.50 8.61 -2.79
N ALA A 142 7.47 8.69 -1.45
CA ALA A 142 8.60 9.11 -0.62
C ALA A 142 8.60 8.32 0.70
N VAL A 143 9.64 8.50 1.50
CA VAL A 143 9.78 7.82 2.81
C VAL A 143 8.70 8.22 3.80
N ASP A 144 8.16 9.44 3.67
CA ASP A 144 7.13 10.00 4.53
C ASP A 144 6.16 10.91 3.76
N SER A 145 5.13 11.36 4.45
CA SER A 145 4.09 12.22 3.89
C SER A 145 4.60 13.63 3.55
N GLU A 146 5.66 14.12 4.19
CA GLU A 146 6.26 15.42 3.89
C GLU A 146 6.97 15.39 2.54
N GLY A 147 7.82 14.38 2.32
CA GLY A 147 8.47 14.16 1.05
C GLY A 147 7.50 13.95 -0.11
N VAL A 148 6.36 13.28 0.14
CA VAL A 148 5.29 13.15 -0.88
C VAL A 148 4.69 14.51 -1.20
N ARG A 149 4.39 15.34 -0.20
CA ARG A 149 3.84 16.69 -0.43
C ARG A 149 4.80 17.59 -1.22
N ASP A 150 6.10 17.58 -0.87
CA ASP A 150 7.10 18.36 -1.62
C ASP A 150 7.17 17.93 -3.08
N LEU A 151 7.32 16.62 -3.32
CA LEU A 151 7.41 16.10 -4.69
C LEU A 151 6.13 16.33 -5.47
N HIS A 152 4.95 16.17 -4.87
CA HIS A 152 3.67 16.44 -5.52
C HIS A 152 3.56 17.91 -5.95
N ALA A 153 3.91 18.84 -5.06
CA ALA A 153 3.94 20.27 -5.41
C ALA A 153 4.93 20.60 -6.54
N ARG A 154 6.04 19.88 -6.64
CA ARG A 154 7.01 20.03 -7.75
C ARG A 154 6.46 19.47 -9.06
N VAL A 155 5.76 18.33 -9.03
CA VAL A 155 5.07 17.76 -10.20
C VAL A 155 3.94 18.66 -10.67
N ASP A 156 3.16 19.26 -9.76
CA ASP A 156 2.12 20.25 -10.11
C ASP A 156 2.70 21.46 -10.83
N ARG A 157 3.84 22.01 -10.37
CA ARG A 157 4.51 23.10 -11.05
C ARG A 157 5.00 22.73 -12.46
N ILE A 158 5.45 21.49 -12.65
CA ILE A 158 5.84 20.97 -13.97
C ILE A 158 4.62 20.90 -14.89
N ALA A 159 3.48 20.39 -14.40
CA ALA A 159 2.23 20.32 -15.17
C ALA A 159 1.77 21.73 -15.61
N GLN A 160 1.80 22.70 -14.70
CA GLN A 160 1.48 24.08 -15.00
C GLN A 160 2.43 24.69 -16.03
N GLY A 161 3.75 24.45 -15.90
CA GLY A 161 4.76 24.89 -16.86
C GLY A 161 4.53 24.29 -18.25
N ALA A 162 4.19 23.01 -18.33
CA ALA A 162 3.86 22.34 -19.59
C ALA A 162 2.63 22.95 -20.27
N ALA A 163 1.58 23.21 -19.49
CA ALA A 163 0.37 23.88 -20.00
C ALA A 163 0.67 25.31 -20.51
N MET A 164 1.49 26.06 -19.78
CA MET A 164 1.92 27.41 -20.22
C MET A 164 2.72 27.36 -21.52
N MET A 165 3.64 26.41 -21.69
CA MET A 165 4.45 26.29 -22.91
C MET A 165 3.63 25.95 -24.14
N THR A 166 2.48 25.31 -24.00
CA THR A 166 1.63 24.85 -25.10
C THR A 166 0.35 25.69 -25.27
N ASP A 167 0.19 26.71 -24.44
CA ASP A 167 -1.02 27.58 -24.43
C ASP A 167 -2.30 26.71 -24.22
N THR A 168 -2.21 25.74 -23.32
CA THR A 168 -3.29 24.84 -22.87
C THR A 168 -3.65 25.11 -21.42
N THR A 169 -4.64 24.39 -20.86
CA THR A 169 -4.94 24.42 -19.44
C THR A 169 -4.73 23.04 -18.82
N VAL A 170 -4.45 22.99 -17.51
CA VAL A 170 -4.31 21.74 -16.75
C VAL A 170 -5.11 21.81 -15.46
N THR A 171 -5.80 20.71 -15.15
CA THR A 171 -6.40 20.45 -13.85
C THR A 171 -5.85 19.14 -13.29
N SER A 172 -5.84 18.99 -11.95
CA SER A 172 -5.41 17.77 -11.31
C SER A 172 -6.43 17.27 -10.30
N ARG A 173 -6.43 15.95 -10.08
CA ARG A 173 -7.29 15.28 -9.09
C ARG A 173 -6.51 14.19 -8.37
N VAL A 174 -6.40 14.31 -7.05
CA VAL A 174 -5.93 13.20 -6.21
C VAL A 174 -6.97 12.09 -6.23
N THR A 175 -6.55 10.86 -6.53
CA THR A 175 -7.43 9.68 -6.57
C THR A 175 -7.21 8.74 -5.39
N SER A 176 -6.01 8.70 -4.83
CA SER A 176 -5.71 8.03 -3.56
C SER A 176 -4.40 8.56 -2.98
N ALA A 177 -4.22 8.44 -1.67
CA ALA A 177 -2.95 8.70 -1.02
C ALA A 177 -2.85 7.88 0.26
N TYR A 178 -1.64 7.49 0.65
CA TYR A 178 -1.35 6.72 1.86
C TYR A 178 -0.19 7.37 2.61
N SER A 179 -0.29 7.39 3.93
CA SER A 179 0.81 7.80 4.82
C SER A 179 1.93 6.74 4.84
N SER A 180 3.06 7.05 5.46
CA SER A 180 4.07 6.04 5.80
C SER A 180 3.64 5.25 7.03
N LEU A 181 4.04 3.97 7.11
CA LEU A 181 3.69 3.11 8.25
C LEU A 181 4.47 3.52 9.50
N VAL A 182 3.76 3.76 10.59
CA VAL A 182 4.34 3.95 11.93
C VAL A 182 4.58 2.58 12.57
N THR A 183 5.80 2.32 12.99
CA THR A 183 6.20 1.05 13.63
C THR A 183 6.28 1.22 15.15
N ILE A 184 5.75 0.27 15.92
CA ILE A 184 5.69 0.30 17.39
C ILE A 184 6.53 -0.86 17.95
N PRO A 185 7.74 -0.57 18.49
CA PRO A 185 8.67 -1.59 18.97
C PRO A 185 8.07 -2.58 19.98
N THR A 186 7.30 -2.09 20.94
CA THR A 186 6.64 -2.97 21.93
C THR A 186 5.69 -3.98 21.29
N LEU A 187 4.86 -3.53 20.35
CA LEU A 187 3.95 -4.45 19.63
C LEU A 187 4.73 -5.41 18.72
N GLN A 188 5.81 -4.93 18.11
CA GLN A 188 6.69 -5.77 17.27
C GLN A 188 7.35 -6.87 18.09
N ALA A 189 7.90 -6.55 19.26
CA ALA A 189 8.51 -7.55 20.15
C ALA A 189 7.48 -8.59 20.61
N THR A 190 6.31 -8.17 21.08
CA THR A 190 5.22 -9.05 21.52
C THR A 190 4.76 -9.98 20.40
N ALA A 191 4.61 -9.45 19.18
CA ALA A 191 4.19 -10.22 18.02
C ALA A 191 5.30 -11.21 17.57
N ASN A 192 6.58 -10.81 17.67
CA ASN A 192 7.72 -11.64 17.30
C ASN A 192 7.89 -12.82 18.26
N GLU A 193 7.77 -12.62 19.57
CA GLU A 193 7.75 -13.70 20.56
C GLU A 193 6.63 -14.69 20.25
N THR A 194 5.42 -14.19 19.99
CA THR A 194 4.26 -15.04 19.65
C THR A 194 4.51 -15.83 18.37
N LEU A 195 5.13 -15.23 17.36
CA LEU A 195 5.46 -15.87 16.10
C LEU A 195 6.41 -17.07 16.30
N HIS A 196 7.38 -16.96 17.21
CA HIS A 196 8.35 -18.01 17.50
C HIS A 196 7.77 -19.12 18.39
N ASP A 197 6.79 -18.82 19.24
CA ASP A 197 6.18 -19.82 20.14
C ASP A 197 5.19 -20.75 19.43
N ILE A 198 4.67 -20.35 18.27
CA ILE A 198 3.66 -21.14 17.55
C ILE A 198 4.34 -21.92 16.42
N PRO A 199 4.20 -23.25 16.39
CA PRO A 199 4.81 -24.09 15.35
C PRO A 199 4.34 -23.70 13.93
N VAL A 200 5.30 -23.46 13.03
CA VAL A 200 5.04 -23.15 11.62
C VAL A 200 4.44 -24.35 10.89
N PRO A 201 3.46 -24.16 10.01
CA PRO A 201 2.87 -25.24 9.23
C PRO A 201 3.90 -25.94 8.35
N GLN A 202 3.89 -27.27 8.38
CA GLN A 202 4.77 -28.08 7.52
C GLN A 202 4.08 -28.38 6.19
N ALA A 203 4.84 -28.24 5.09
CA ALA A 203 4.38 -28.58 3.76
C ALA A 203 4.39 -30.09 3.53
N THR A 204 3.36 -30.63 2.90
CA THR A 204 3.32 -32.03 2.43
C THR A 204 4.20 -32.20 1.19
N GLN A 205 4.47 -33.46 0.80
CA GLN A 205 5.22 -33.76 -0.42
C GLN A 205 4.50 -33.22 -1.69
N GLU A 206 3.18 -33.27 -1.70
CA GLU A 206 2.34 -32.73 -2.77
C GLU A 206 2.47 -31.19 -2.89
N GLU A 207 2.43 -30.51 -1.74
CA GLU A 207 2.61 -29.05 -1.67
C GLU A 207 4.02 -28.64 -2.12
N LEU A 208 5.04 -29.39 -1.72
CA LEU A 208 6.43 -29.17 -2.18
C LEU A 208 6.58 -29.43 -3.68
N ALA A 209 5.92 -30.46 -4.22
CA ALA A 209 5.92 -30.74 -5.66
C ALA A 209 5.27 -29.58 -6.44
N PHE A 210 4.10 -29.12 -6.01
CA PHE A 210 3.44 -27.94 -6.58
C PHE A 210 4.33 -26.70 -6.54
N ALA A 211 4.96 -26.43 -5.41
CA ALA A 211 5.83 -25.27 -5.25
C ALA A 211 7.02 -25.29 -6.22
N ARG A 212 7.66 -26.46 -6.39
CA ARG A 212 8.78 -26.63 -7.35
C ARG A 212 8.34 -26.45 -8.79
N GLU A 213 7.16 -26.93 -9.18
CA GLU A 213 6.62 -26.68 -10.52
C GLU A 213 6.33 -25.19 -10.75
N LEU A 214 5.75 -24.51 -9.73
CA LEU A 214 5.49 -23.09 -9.80
C LEU A 214 6.78 -22.28 -9.94
N GLN A 215 7.84 -22.64 -9.19
CA GLN A 215 9.15 -21.98 -9.26
C GLN A 215 9.82 -22.06 -10.65
N LYS A 216 9.47 -23.04 -11.49
CA LYS A 216 9.96 -23.11 -12.87
C LYS A 216 9.40 -22.00 -13.79
N THR A 217 8.37 -21.29 -13.35
CA THR A 217 7.66 -20.26 -14.15
C THR A 217 8.19 -18.84 -13.95
N PHE A 218 9.18 -18.65 -13.08
CA PHE A 218 9.80 -17.35 -12.81
C PHE A 218 11.25 -17.52 -12.37
N PRO A 219 12.10 -16.49 -12.57
CA PRO A 219 13.49 -16.55 -12.15
C PRO A 219 13.61 -16.42 -10.62
N LEU A 220 14.52 -17.17 -10.01
CA LEU A 220 14.92 -17.01 -8.62
C LEU A 220 16.26 -16.27 -8.54
N THR A 221 16.47 -15.50 -7.46
CA THR A 221 17.80 -14.99 -7.13
C THR A 221 18.65 -16.11 -6.52
N LYS A 222 19.98 -15.95 -6.49
CA LYS A 222 20.90 -16.91 -5.87
C LYS A 222 20.62 -17.14 -4.39
N GLU A 223 20.10 -16.14 -3.71
CA GLU A 223 19.69 -16.22 -2.31
C GLU A 223 18.40 -17.03 -2.16
N GLN A 224 17.42 -16.81 -3.04
CA GLN A 224 16.14 -17.54 -3.04
C GLN A 224 16.31 -19.01 -3.40
N GLU A 225 17.25 -19.35 -4.29
CA GLU A 225 17.57 -20.75 -4.63
C GLU A 225 18.06 -21.59 -3.43
N LYS A 226 18.61 -20.93 -2.40
CA LYS A 226 19.10 -21.60 -1.17
C LYS A 226 17.99 -21.83 -0.16
N LEU A 227 16.82 -21.20 -0.34
CA LEU A 227 15.69 -21.33 0.58
C LEU A 227 14.79 -22.51 0.20
N PRO A 228 14.10 -23.14 1.16
CA PRO A 228 13.06 -24.10 0.83
C PRO A 228 11.92 -23.38 0.09
N PRO A 229 11.14 -24.12 -0.73
CA PRO A 229 10.03 -23.53 -1.48
C PRO A 229 9.02 -22.75 -0.63
N TYR A 230 8.79 -23.19 0.61
CA TYR A 230 8.06 -22.45 1.63
C TYR A 230 9.02 -22.14 2.78
N ALA A 231 9.23 -20.87 3.04
CA ALA A 231 10.19 -20.45 4.04
C ALA A 231 9.63 -20.53 5.48
N ASP A 232 10.53 -20.76 6.41
CA ASP A 232 10.30 -20.75 7.85
C ASP A 232 10.27 -19.29 8.38
N VAL A 233 10.37 -19.15 9.71
CA VAL A 233 10.52 -17.82 10.34
C VAL A 233 11.86 -17.20 9.93
N ALA A 234 11.84 -15.93 9.58
CA ALA A 234 13.05 -15.19 9.27
C ALA A 234 13.95 -15.12 10.51
N LYS A 235 15.25 -15.36 10.32
CA LYS A 235 16.24 -15.34 11.41
C LYS A 235 16.56 -13.93 11.90
N GLU A 236 16.36 -12.95 11.03
CA GLU A 236 16.66 -11.55 11.31
C GLU A 236 15.45 -10.68 10.95
N PRO A 237 15.19 -9.60 11.72
CA PRO A 237 14.15 -8.64 11.37
C PRO A 237 14.49 -7.96 10.04
N ASP A 238 13.47 -7.46 9.37
CA ASP A 238 13.61 -6.59 8.20
C ASP A 238 14.62 -5.44 8.48
N PRO A 239 15.51 -5.12 7.53
CA PRO A 239 16.36 -3.96 7.69
C PRO A 239 15.51 -2.68 7.79
N PRO A 240 15.92 -1.69 8.60
CA PRO A 240 15.09 -0.50 8.90
C PRO A 240 14.92 0.48 7.72
N VAL A 241 15.37 0.13 6.53
CA VAL A 241 15.28 0.98 5.34
C VAL A 241 13.92 0.81 4.69
N ALA A 242 13.22 1.92 4.47
CA ALA A 242 11.96 1.93 3.73
C ALA A 242 12.19 1.45 2.29
N HIS A 243 11.73 0.26 1.98
CA HIS A 243 11.72 -0.31 0.63
C HIS A 243 10.35 -0.87 0.28
N GLY A 244 9.99 -0.79 -0.99
CA GLY A 244 8.85 -1.52 -1.53
C GLY A 244 7.56 -0.73 -1.63
N GLY A 245 6.46 -1.41 -1.37
CA GLY A 245 5.11 -0.92 -1.57
C GLY A 245 4.63 0.04 -0.49
N SER A 246 3.46 0.57 -0.73
CA SER A 246 2.65 1.31 0.24
C SER A 246 1.45 0.45 0.60
N THR A 247 0.86 0.69 1.75
CA THR A 247 -0.37 0.03 2.20
C THR A 247 -1.24 1.03 2.94
N ASP A 248 -2.54 0.93 2.80
CA ASP A 248 -3.49 1.77 3.54
C ASP A 248 -3.57 1.43 5.04
N THR A 249 -2.98 0.30 5.48
CA THR A 249 -2.75 -0.01 6.90
C THR A 249 -1.83 1.03 7.57
N ALA A 250 -1.01 1.73 6.78
CA ALA A 250 -0.18 2.81 7.28
C ALA A 250 -1.02 3.91 7.92
N ASP A 251 -2.13 4.32 7.31
CA ASP A 251 -3.00 5.37 7.86
C ASP A 251 -3.67 4.94 9.17
N VAL A 252 -3.98 3.66 9.32
CA VAL A 252 -4.43 3.08 10.60
C VAL A 252 -3.35 3.24 11.66
N SER A 253 -2.07 3.02 11.30
CA SER A 253 -0.95 3.14 12.25
C SER A 253 -0.69 4.56 12.75
N TRP A 254 -1.24 5.58 12.10
CA TRP A 254 -1.19 6.97 12.58
C TRP A 254 -2.27 7.30 13.61
N VAL A 255 -3.37 6.54 13.63
CA VAL A 255 -4.49 6.76 14.55
C VAL A 255 -4.51 5.78 15.72
N VAL A 256 -3.93 4.58 15.56
CA VAL A 256 -3.88 3.54 16.58
C VAL A 256 -2.53 2.81 16.54
N PRO A 257 -1.89 2.51 17.71
CA PRO A 257 -0.72 1.63 17.77
C PRO A 257 -0.97 0.34 17.01
N THR A 258 -0.20 0.09 15.94
CA THR A 258 -0.47 -1.01 15.00
C THR A 258 0.78 -1.85 14.75
N VAL A 259 0.61 -3.17 14.72
CA VAL A 259 1.63 -4.10 14.23
C VAL A 259 1.10 -4.92 13.06
N GLN A 260 1.95 -5.11 12.04
CA GLN A 260 1.66 -5.96 10.89
C GLN A 260 2.61 -7.16 10.87
N LEU A 261 2.01 -8.36 10.82
CA LEU A 261 2.71 -9.63 10.63
C LEU A 261 2.82 -9.92 9.13
N HIS A 262 3.94 -10.43 8.70
CA HIS A 262 4.10 -11.08 7.41
C HIS A 262 4.08 -12.59 7.63
N ILE A 263 3.18 -13.30 6.95
CA ILE A 263 3.02 -14.73 7.12
C ILE A 263 3.31 -15.46 5.82
N GLY A 264 4.27 -16.38 5.88
CA GLY A 264 4.71 -17.18 4.76
C GLY A 264 3.59 -18.08 4.22
N SER A 265 2.95 -17.63 3.18
CA SER A 265 1.88 -18.34 2.47
C SER A 265 2.21 -18.58 1.01
N SER A 266 3.20 -17.85 0.49
CA SER A 266 3.61 -17.88 -0.90
C SER A 266 4.89 -18.68 -1.08
N VAL A 267 5.00 -19.35 -2.22
CA VAL A 267 6.24 -19.99 -2.66
C VAL A 267 7.33 -18.92 -2.82
N VAL A 268 8.51 -19.20 -2.29
CA VAL A 268 9.67 -18.29 -2.34
C VAL A 268 9.95 -17.88 -3.80
N GLY A 269 10.05 -16.57 -4.03
CA GLY A 269 10.29 -15.96 -5.34
C GLY A 269 9.03 -15.68 -6.16
N THR A 270 7.84 -16.05 -5.69
CA THR A 270 6.58 -15.77 -6.40
C THR A 270 6.44 -14.26 -6.68
N PRO A 271 6.29 -13.85 -7.95
CA PRO A 271 6.06 -12.45 -8.28
C PRO A 271 4.72 -11.96 -7.69
N GLY A 272 4.73 -10.79 -7.05
CA GLY A 272 3.50 -10.15 -6.61
C GLY A 272 2.58 -9.76 -7.79
N HIS A 273 1.26 -9.66 -7.56
CA HIS A 273 0.25 -9.26 -8.55
C HIS A 273 0.29 -10.09 -9.86
N SER A 274 0.59 -11.38 -9.76
CA SER A 274 0.74 -12.29 -10.90
C SER A 274 -0.22 -13.48 -10.83
N TRP A 275 -0.39 -14.21 -11.95
CA TRP A 275 -1.16 -15.44 -11.94
C TRP A 275 -0.54 -16.51 -11.03
N GLN A 276 0.78 -16.48 -10.84
CA GLN A 276 1.49 -17.37 -9.92
C GLN A 276 1.06 -17.11 -8.47
N SER A 277 0.91 -15.84 -8.09
CA SER A 277 0.38 -15.46 -6.78
C SER A 277 -1.05 -15.97 -6.59
N VAL A 278 -1.91 -15.85 -7.60
CA VAL A 278 -3.28 -16.39 -7.57
C VAL A 278 -3.29 -17.91 -7.42
N ALA A 279 -2.47 -18.62 -8.22
CA ALA A 279 -2.35 -20.08 -8.16
C ALA A 279 -1.89 -20.55 -6.77
N ASN A 280 -0.89 -19.89 -6.19
CA ASN A 280 -0.36 -20.17 -4.86
C ASN A 280 -1.43 -19.98 -3.77
N ASN A 281 -2.14 -18.85 -3.80
CA ASN A 281 -3.14 -18.51 -2.78
C ASN A 281 -4.36 -19.44 -2.78
N ARG A 282 -4.63 -20.15 -3.88
CA ARG A 282 -5.64 -21.22 -3.95
C ARG A 282 -5.17 -22.53 -3.31
N GLY A 283 -3.87 -22.69 -3.14
CA GLY A 283 -3.23 -23.91 -2.65
C GLY A 283 -3.60 -24.27 -1.20
N SER A 284 -3.39 -25.55 -0.84
CA SER A 284 -3.64 -26.02 0.53
C SER A 284 -2.68 -25.41 1.54
N PHE A 285 -1.41 -25.18 1.16
CA PHE A 285 -0.42 -24.56 2.04
C PHE A 285 -0.82 -23.14 2.44
N ALA A 286 -1.29 -22.30 1.50
CA ALA A 286 -1.78 -20.97 1.81
C ALA A 286 -2.95 -20.97 2.81
N LYS A 287 -3.82 -21.98 2.76
CA LYS A 287 -4.90 -22.17 3.75
C LYS A 287 -4.37 -22.52 5.14
N LYS A 288 -3.34 -23.36 5.22
CA LYS A 288 -2.65 -23.67 6.50
C LYS A 288 -2.00 -22.40 7.06
N SER A 289 -1.33 -21.62 6.21
CA SER A 289 -0.70 -20.35 6.59
C SER A 289 -1.72 -19.31 7.06
N MET A 290 -2.89 -19.23 6.44
CA MET A 290 -3.99 -18.37 6.91
C MET A 290 -4.46 -18.73 8.32
N LEU A 291 -4.55 -20.03 8.65
CA LEU A 291 -4.88 -20.48 10.00
C LEU A 291 -3.74 -20.21 10.98
N PHE A 292 -2.50 -20.37 10.53
CA PHE A 292 -1.32 -20.02 11.33
C PHE A 292 -1.30 -18.53 11.64
N ALA A 293 -1.54 -17.66 10.64
CA ALA A 293 -1.72 -16.22 10.84
C ALA A 293 -2.78 -15.93 11.91
N GLY A 294 -3.92 -16.61 11.83
CA GLY A 294 -4.98 -16.47 12.83
C GLY A 294 -4.53 -16.83 14.25
N LYS A 295 -3.69 -17.85 14.41
CA LYS A 295 -3.12 -18.24 15.72
C LYS A 295 -2.15 -17.19 16.23
N VAL A 296 -1.22 -16.69 15.38
CA VAL A 296 -0.24 -15.68 15.79
C VAL A 296 -0.93 -14.36 16.15
N VAL A 297 -1.89 -13.90 15.36
CA VAL A 297 -2.71 -12.72 15.68
C VAL A 297 -3.44 -12.88 17.00
N ALA A 298 -4.08 -14.04 17.22
CA ALA A 298 -4.80 -14.31 18.46
C ALA A 298 -3.85 -14.34 19.67
N GLY A 299 -2.73 -15.06 19.57
CA GLY A 299 -1.74 -15.14 20.64
C GLY A 299 -1.15 -13.79 21.01
N THR A 300 -0.86 -12.94 20.00
CA THR A 300 -0.39 -11.56 20.24
C THR A 300 -1.44 -10.76 21.00
N LEU A 301 -2.71 -10.79 20.57
CA LEU A 301 -3.79 -10.08 21.26
C LEU A 301 -4.02 -10.60 22.68
N MET A 302 -3.95 -11.91 22.91
CA MET A 302 -4.08 -12.48 24.25
C MET A 302 -2.98 -12.00 25.20
N ARG A 303 -1.73 -11.90 24.72
CA ARG A 303 -0.60 -11.35 25.51
C ARG A 303 -0.85 -9.87 25.88
N LEU A 304 -1.37 -9.07 24.94
CA LEU A 304 -1.72 -7.68 25.21
C LEU A 304 -2.89 -7.55 26.22
N ILE A 305 -3.85 -8.48 26.21
CA ILE A 305 -4.94 -8.53 27.19
C ILE A 305 -4.43 -8.94 28.59
N ASP A 306 -3.47 -9.85 28.63
CA ASP A 306 -2.92 -10.35 29.91
C ASP A 306 -1.98 -9.35 30.56
N ASP A 307 -1.26 -8.57 29.77
CA ASP A 307 -0.35 -7.53 30.24
C ASP A 307 -0.72 -6.15 29.66
N PRO A 308 -1.64 -5.40 30.30
CA PRO A 308 -2.02 -4.06 29.85
C PRO A 308 -0.86 -3.05 29.83
N SER A 309 0.24 -3.31 30.53
CA SER A 309 1.41 -2.41 30.50
C SER A 309 2.04 -2.32 29.10
N LEU A 310 1.95 -3.39 28.30
CA LEU A 310 2.39 -3.41 26.90
C LEU A 310 1.57 -2.44 26.04
N ILE A 311 0.27 -2.33 26.29
CA ILE A 311 -0.61 -1.38 25.59
C ILE A 311 -0.24 0.06 25.95
N GLU A 312 -0.03 0.34 27.24
CA GLU A 312 0.36 1.69 27.70
C GLU A 312 1.73 2.11 27.13
N GLN A 313 2.69 1.19 27.09
CA GLN A 313 3.98 1.44 26.45
C GLN A 313 3.82 1.68 24.93
N ALA A 314 3.02 0.89 24.26
CA ALA A 314 2.75 1.05 22.82
C ALA A 314 2.08 2.40 22.50
N LYS A 315 1.16 2.87 23.36
CA LYS A 315 0.53 4.20 23.25
C LYS A 315 1.55 5.33 23.43
N ALA A 316 2.46 5.19 24.38
CA ALA A 316 3.53 6.17 24.61
C ALA A 316 4.47 6.26 23.38
N GLU A 317 4.95 5.12 22.88
CA GLU A 317 5.78 5.04 21.65
C GLU A 317 5.04 5.63 20.43
N HIS A 318 3.74 5.36 20.30
CA HIS A 318 2.90 5.89 19.23
C HIS A 318 2.78 7.41 19.30
N THR A 319 2.50 7.95 20.49
CA THR A 319 2.38 9.39 20.71
C THR A 319 3.71 10.11 20.44
N GLU A 320 4.83 9.52 20.84
CA GLU A 320 6.16 10.06 20.55
C GLU A 320 6.42 10.17 19.05
N LYS A 321 6.05 9.13 18.28
CA LYS A 321 6.30 9.08 16.82
C LYS A 321 5.33 9.91 15.98
N THR A 322 4.07 10.02 16.41
CA THR A 322 3.02 10.71 15.64
C THR A 322 2.77 12.14 16.11
N GLY A 323 3.29 12.52 17.28
CA GLY A 323 2.94 13.77 17.96
C GLY A 323 1.45 13.82 18.39
N GLY A 324 0.78 12.66 18.40
CA GLY A 324 -0.66 12.55 18.70
C GLY A 324 -1.56 13.17 17.62
N CYS A 325 -1.04 13.35 16.38
CA CYS A 325 -1.77 14.01 15.31
C CYS A 325 -1.74 13.16 14.02
N TYR A 326 -2.91 12.88 13.46
CA TYR A 326 -3.06 12.29 12.13
C TYR A 326 -3.51 13.35 11.12
N ILE A 327 -2.73 13.51 10.05
CA ILE A 327 -3.10 14.35 8.91
C ILE A 327 -3.46 13.42 7.76
N CYS A 328 -4.75 13.33 7.48
CA CYS A 328 -5.25 12.49 6.39
C CYS A 328 -4.64 12.91 5.04
N PRO A 329 -4.00 12.00 4.29
CA PRO A 329 -3.31 12.35 3.05
C PRO A 329 -4.26 12.58 1.85
N ILE A 330 -5.52 12.18 1.95
CA ILE A 330 -6.52 12.41 0.90
C ILE A 330 -7.32 13.69 1.14
N PRO A 331 -7.80 14.37 0.08
CA PRO A 331 -8.72 15.51 0.21
C PRO A 331 -9.98 15.15 1.01
N ASN A 332 -10.48 16.12 1.79
CA ASN A 332 -11.67 15.92 2.64
C ASN A 332 -12.95 15.59 1.85
N ASP A 333 -13.04 16.11 0.63
CA ASP A 333 -14.17 15.91 -0.29
C ASP A 333 -14.03 14.68 -1.18
N LEU A 334 -12.88 13.99 -1.13
CA LEU A 334 -12.70 12.73 -1.85
C LEU A 334 -13.62 11.66 -1.24
N LEU A 335 -14.47 11.09 -2.08
CA LEU A 335 -15.37 9.99 -1.72
C LEU A 335 -14.76 8.64 -2.12
N PRO A 336 -15.02 7.57 -1.35
CA PRO A 336 -14.60 6.22 -1.76
C PRO A 336 -15.32 5.78 -3.03
N ASP A 337 -14.67 4.97 -3.85
CA ASP A 337 -15.23 4.36 -5.07
C ASP A 337 -16.28 3.30 -4.72
N THR A 338 -17.46 3.75 -4.30
CA THR A 338 -18.63 2.89 -4.11
C THR A 338 -19.57 3.00 -5.31
N PRO A 339 -20.47 2.02 -5.54
CA PRO A 339 -21.47 2.11 -6.62
C PRO A 339 -22.25 3.42 -6.62
N GLU A 340 -22.57 3.97 -5.42
CA GLU A 340 -23.31 5.23 -5.28
C GLU A 340 -22.45 6.46 -5.64
N ASN A 341 -21.12 6.35 -5.56
CA ASN A 341 -20.18 7.44 -5.81
C ASN A 341 -19.54 7.40 -7.20
N LEU A 342 -19.58 6.25 -7.90
CA LEU A 342 -18.96 6.09 -9.21
C LEU A 342 -19.44 7.09 -10.29
N GLY A 343 -20.61 7.68 -10.12
CA GLY A 343 -21.12 8.76 -10.99
C GLY A 343 -20.66 10.15 -10.62
N LYS A 344 -20.18 10.37 -9.40
CA LYS A 344 -19.81 11.70 -8.86
C LYS A 344 -18.36 12.08 -9.18
N HIS A 345 -17.54 11.13 -9.63
CA HIS A 345 -16.14 11.33 -10.02
C HIS A 345 -15.96 11.62 -11.52
N LYS A 346 -17.07 11.69 -12.26
CA LYS A 346 -17.03 12.06 -13.68
C LYS A 346 -17.12 13.59 -13.81
N MET A 347 -15.98 14.24 -13.86
CA MET A 347 -15.77 15.48 -14.63
C MET A 347 -14.37 15.50 -15.14
#